data_545602281c608e5f1515f54d72a2daaf
#
_entry.id   545602281c608e5f1515f54d72a2daaf
#
_cell.length_a   1.000
_cell.length_b   1.000
_cell.length_c   1.000
_cell.angle_alpha   90.00
_cell.angle_beta   90.00
_cell.angle_gamma   90.00
#
_symmetry.space_group_name_H-M   'P 1'
#
loop_
_entity.id
_entity.type
_entity.pdbx_description
1 polymer ?
#
loop_
_entity_poly.entity_id
_entity_poly.type
_entity_poly.pdbx_seq_one_letter_code
_entity_poly.pdbx_strand_id
1 'polypeptide(L)'
;RGLGDVYKRQGGDFGVTVVVSIILVIVWFISVVTGYVAKGILIGRFVELYIMLAFSPIPLATLPSSELRYRGLNFLVHFFALSIQAAVVMVIMYLFPAIVGEALTNFDWSDWLGGTVLFTFYSVVLCVLVFMSNGISKKILGSV
;
A
#
# COMPACT_ATOMS: atom_id res chain seq x y z
N ARG A 1 17.40 -3.10 -54.39
CA ARG A 1 17.03 -4.07 -53.31
C ARG A 1 17.41 -3.53 -51.91
N GLY A 2 16.98 -2.38 -51.47
CA GLY A 2 17.39 -1.84 -50.16
C GLY A 2 16.41 -0.88 -49.54
N LEU A 3 15.66 -0.10 -50.31
CA LEU A 3 14.75 0.91 -49.77
C LEU A 3 13.43 0.31 -49.20
N GLY A 4 12.91 -0.75 -49.80
CA GLY A 4 11.69 -1.41 -49.34
C GLY A 4 11.85 -2.16 -47.99
N ASP A 5 13.03 -2.68 -47.72
CA ASP A 5 13.33 -3.38 -46.46
C ASP A 5 13.56 -2.41 -45.29
N VAL A 6 14.08 -1.22 -45.58
CA VAL A 6 14.24 -0.13 -44.61
C VAL A 6 12.87 0.43 -44.19
N TYR A 7 11.96 0.63 -45.13
CA TYR A 7 10.60 1.09 -44.83
C TYR A 7 9.76 0.05 -44.04
N LYS A 8 9.92 -1.23 -44.34
CA LYS A 8 9.26 -2.30 -43.56
C LYS A 8 9.79 -2.42 -42.15
N ARG A 9 11.09 -2.24 -41.92
CA ARG A 9 11.66 -2.20 -40.57
C ARG A 9 11.17 -1.00 -39.78
N GLN A 10 11.14 0.20 -40.37
CA GLN A 10 10.67 1.42 -39.70
C GLN A 10 9.19 1.36 -39.33
N GLY A 11 8.34 0.78 -40.19
CA GLY A 11 6.91 0.63 -39.92
C GLY A 11 6.61 -0.40 -38.81
N GLY A 12 7.42 -1.47 -38.71
CA GLY A 12 7.32 -2.46 -37.66
C GLY A 12 7.76 -1.90 -36.27
N ASP A 13 8.86 -1.14 -36.24
CA ASP A 13 9.38 -0.51 -35.03
C ASP A 13 8.44 0.59 -34.51
N PHE A 14 7.81 1.36 -35.39
CA PHE A 14 6.87 2.40 -34.98
C PHE A 14 5.61 1.82 -34.34
N GLY A 15 5.03 0.76 -34.89
CA GLY A 15 3.87 0.08 -34.31
C GLY A 15 4.17 -0.53 -32.93
N VAL A 16 5.32 -1.19 -32.79
CA VAL A 16 5.77 -1.74 -31.50
C VAL A 16 6.02 -0.63 -30.50
N THR A 17 6.66 0.47 -30.90
CA THR A 17 6.92 1.61 -29.99
C THR A 17 5.63 2.24 -29.47
N VAL A 18 4.61 2.39 -30.31
CA VAL A 18 3.31 2.93 -29.91
C VAL A 18 2.61 2.01 -28.91
N VAL A 19 2.55 0.70 -29.19
CA VAL A 19 1.93 -0.27 -28.28
C VAL A 19 2.63 -0.28 -26.91
N VAL A 20 3.94 -0.29 -26.92
CA VAL A 20 4.76 -0.25 -25.73
C VAL A 20 4.53 1.04 -24.92
N SER A 21 4.47 2.20 -25.60
CA SER A 21 4.18 3.48 -24.93
C SER A 21 2.80 3.50 -24.26
N ILE A 22 1.80 2.91 -24.90
CA ILE A 22 0.45 2.78 -24.30
C ILE A 22 0.49 1.91 -23.05
N ILE A 23 1.17 0.76 -23.10
CA ILE A 23 1.32 -0.13 -21.94
C ILE A 23 1.99 0.60 -20.79
N LEU A 24 3.07 1.35 -21.04
CA LEU A 24 3.77 2.14 -20.03
C LEU A 24 2.87 3.18 -19.37
N VAL A 25 2.08 3.90 -20.13
CA VAL A 25 1.16 4.91 -19.61
C VAL A 25 0.12 4.25 -18.69
N ILE A 26 -0.41 3.08 -19.08
CA ILE A 26 -1.37 2.33 -18.26
C ILE A 26 -0.72 1.88 -16.94
N VAL A 27 0.47 1.30 -17.02
CA VAL A 27 1.22 0.84 -15.85
C VAL A 27 1.58 1.99 -14.91
N TRP A 28 2.04 3.12 -15.47
CA TRP A 28 2.31 4.33 -14.71
C TRP A 28 1.04 4.83 -13.97
N PHE A 29 -0.08 4.88 -14.68
CA PHE A 29 -1.36 5.30 -14.10
C PHE A 29 -1.79 4.38 -12.93
N ILE A 30 -1.71 3.06 -13.11
CA ILE A 30 -2.03 2.08 -12.06
C ILE A 30 -1.12 2.30 -10.84
N SER A 31 0.18 2.48 -11.03
CA SER A 31 1.14 2.71 -9.94
C SER A 31 0.85 3.99 -9.17
N VAL A 32 0.53 5.08 -9.87
CA VAL A 32 0.16 6.36 -9.26
C VAL A 32 -1.12 6.21 -8.41
N VAL A 33 -2.17 5.63 -8.98
CA VAL A 33 -3.44 5.41 -8.27
C VAL A 33 -3.24 4.54 -7.03
N THR A 34 -2.50 3.44 -7.15
CA THR A 34 -2.20 2.54 -6.03
C THR A 34 -1.45 3.27 -4.91
N GLY A 35 -0.47 4.11 -5.25
CA GLY A 35 0.27 4.92 -4.28
C GLY A 35 -0.63 5.93 -3.53
N TYR A 36 -1.54 6.60 -4.22
CA TYR A 36 -2.51 7.51 -3.57
C TYR A 36 -3.51 6.78 -2.69
N VAL A 37 -3.99 5.61 -3.12
CA VAL A 37 -4.89 4.78 -2.31
C VAL A 37 -4.21 4.32 -1.03
N ALA A 38 -2.97 3.85 -1.09
CA ALA A 38 -2.19 3.46 0.09
C ALA A 38 -2.00 4.62 1.07
N LYS A 39 -1.66 5.81 0.57
CA LYS A 39 -1.57 7.02 1.40
C LYS A 39 -2.91 7.40 2.03
N GLY A 40 -4.00 7.33 1.27
CA GLY A 40 -5.35 7.61 1.76
C GLY A 40 -5.76 6.68 2.91
N ILE A 41 -5.47 5.39 2.79
CA ILE A 41 -5.73 4.40 3.84
C ILE A 41 -4.92 4.74 5.10
N LEU A 42 -3.64 5.09 4.95
CA LEU A 42 -2.78 5.47 6.06
C LEU A 42 -3.33 6.69 6.81
N ILE A 43 -3.66 7.76 6.07
CA ILE A 43 -4.25 8.98 6.66
C ILE A 43 -5.56 8.65 7.37
N GLY A 44 -6.43 7.84 6.76
CA GLY A 44 -7.69 7.41 7.37
C GLY A 44 -7.50 6.71 8.71
N ARG A 45 -6.47 5.87 8.84
CA ARG A 45 -6.13 5.19 10.11
C ARG A 45 -5.65 6.16 11.18
N PHE A 46 -4.85 7.15 10.81
CA PHE A 46 -4.45 8.19 11.76
C PHE A 46 -5.65 9.03 12.23
N VAL A 47 -6.53 9.44 11.31
CA VAL A 47 -7.73 10.19 11.66
C VAL A 47 -8.62 9.38 12.61
N GLU A 48 -8.86 8.11 12.34
CA GLU A 48 -9.62 7.20 13.20
C GLU A 48 -9.02 7.13 14.63
N LEU A 49 -7.69 7.02 14.73
CA LEU A 49 -6.96 6.99 15.99
C LEU A 49 -7.08 8.31 16.76
N TYR A 50 -6.98 9.46 16.07
CA TYR A 50 -7.16 10.78 16.68
C TYR A 50 -8.58 10.99 17.18
N ILE A 51 -9.59 10.54 16.43
CA ILE A 51 -11.00 10.61 16.87
C ILE A 51 -11.18 9.77 18.15
N MET A 52 -10.69 8.55 18.17
CA MET A 52 -10.78 7.70 19.37
C MET A 52 -10.06 8.30 20.57
N LEU A 53 -8.88 8.92 20.36
CA LEU A 53 -8.14 9.60 21.40
C LEU A 53 -8.93 10.79 21.97
N ALA A 54 -9.55 11.61 21.11
CA ALA A 54 -10.35 12.75 21.51
C ALA A 54 -11.58 12.35 22.35
N PHE A 55 -12.20 11.22 22.04
CA PHE A 55 -13.36 10.71 22.79
C PHE A 55 -12.98 9.77 23.96
N SER A 56 -11.70 9.47 24.16
CA SER A 56 -11.23 8.54 25.19
C SER A 56 -11.66 8.88 26.63
N PRO A 57 -11.83 10.17 27.06
CA PRO A 57 -12.22 10.46 28.43
C PRO A 57 -13.59 9.88 28.82
N ILE A 58 -14.52 9.75 27.86
CA ILE A 58 -15.87 9.25 28.12
C ILE A 58 -15.86 7.75 28.52
N PRO A 59 -15.29 6.82 27.72
CA PRO A 59 -15.20 5.41 28.11
C PRO A 59 -14.28 5.17 29.30
N LEU A 60 -13.21 5.97 29.45
CA LEU A 60 -12.30 5.83 30.60
C LEU A 60 -12.99 6.19 31.92
N ALA A 61 -13.90 7.17 31.92
CA ALA A 61 -14.70 7.52 33.09
C ALA A 61 -15.65 6.39 33.55
N THR A 62 -15.93 5.40 32.69
CA THR A 62 -16.76 4.24 33.05
C THR A 62 -15.98 3.12 33.75
N LEU A 63 -14.65 3.14 33.76
CA LEU A 63 -13.81 2.09 34.35
C LEU A 63 -14.01 1.91 35.89
N PRO A 64 -14.22 2.98 36.69
CA PRO A 64 -14.45 2.84 38.10
C PRO A 64 -15.81 2.20 38.48
N SER A 65 -16.80 2.27 37.56
CA SER A 65 -18.13 1.72 37.79
C SER A 65 -18.14 0.21 37.52
N SER A 66 -18.61 -0.57 38.49
CA SER A 66 -18.71 -2.03 38.38
C SER A 66 -19.62 -2.49 37.25
N GLU A 67 -20.69 -1.73 36.97
CA GLU A 67 -21.66 -2.08 35.93
C GLU A 67 -21.19 -1.71 34.51
N LEU A 68 -20.43 -0.61 34.37
CA LEU A 68 -20.01 -0.07 33.07
C LEU A 68 -18.58 -0.41 32.69
N ARG A 69 -17.83 -1.03 33.62
CA ARG A 69 -16.40 -1.38 33.43
C ARG A 69 -16.14 -2.16 32.14
N TYR A 70 -17.03 -3.06 31.79
CA TYR A 70 -16.90 -3.85 30.55
C TYR A 70 -16.86 -2.97 29.27
N ARG A 71 -17.63 -1.89 29.25
CA ARG A 71 -17.64 -0.96 28.11
C ARG A 71 -16.32 -0.19 28.00
N GLY A 72 -15.76 0.25 29.14
CA GLY A 72 -14.46 0.90 29.18
C GLY A 72 -13.31 -0.03 28.75
N LEU A 73 -13.34 -1.28 29.18
CA LEU A 73 -12.35 -2.28 28.76
C LEU A 73 -12.42 -2.60 27.27
N ASN A 74 -13.62 -2.78 26.72
CA ASN A 74 -13.79 -3.00 25.29
C ASN A 74 -13.28 -1.83 24.44
N PHE A 75 -13.50 -0.60 24.88
CA PHE A 75 -12.95 0.57 24.22
C PHE A 75 -11.41 0.53 24.23
N LEU A 76 -10.78 0.22 25.36
CA LEU A 76 -9.32 0.11 25.46
C LEU A 76 -8.78 -0.96 24.52
N VAL A 77 -9.39 -2.14 24.49
CA VAL A 77 -8.98 -3.23 23.59
C VAL A 77 -9.06 -2.77 22.12
N HIS A 78 -10.16 -2.10 21.76
CA HIS A 78 -10.32 -1.59 20.40
C HIS A 78 -9.32 -0.49 20.06
N PHE A 79 -9.05 0.42 20.99
CA PHE A 79 -8.03 1.46 20.84
C PHE A 79 -6.62 0.87 20.66
N PHE A 80 -6.26 -0.12 21.46
CA PHE A 80 -4.98 -0.83 21.30
C PHE A 80 -4.90 -1.58 19.97
N ALA A 81 -6.00 -2.21 19.54
CA ALA A 81 -6.07 -2.86 18.22
C ALA A 81 -5.75 -1.90 17.09
N LEU A 82 -6.36 -0.73 17.14
CA LEU A 82 -6.16 0.31 16.14
C LEU A 82 -4.74 0.88 16.16
N SER A 83 -4.19 1.08 17.37
CA SER A 83 -2.81 1.55 17.55
C SER A 83 -1.78 0.56 16.99
N ILE A 84 -1.95 -0.73 17.26
CA ILE A 84 -1.09 -1.79 16.72
C ILE A 84 -1.22 -1.83 15.18
N GLN A 85 -2.44 -1.70 14.66
CA GLN A 85 -2.65 -1.66 13.21
C GLN A 85 -1.91 -0.48 12.57
N ALA A 86 -1.97 0.71 13.16
CA ALA A 86 -1.26 1.88 12.67
C ALA A 86 0.27 1.66 12.69
N ALA A 87 0.79 1.05 13.79
CA ALA A 87 2.19 0.69 13.89
C ALA A 87 2.64 -0.32 12.82
N VAL A 88 1.83 -1.36 12.56
CA VAL A 88 2.11 -2.35 11.50
C VAL A 88 2.16 -1.68 10.14
N VAL A 89 1.22 -0.78 9.83
CA VAL A 89 1.24 -0.03 8.55
C VAL A 89 2.49 0.85 8.44
N MET A 90 2.91 1.52 9.52
CA MET A 90 4.16 2.29 9.53
C MET A 90 5.38 1.42 9.24
N VAL A 91 5.47 0.25 9.86
CA VAL A 91 6.56 -0.71 9.62
C VAL A 91 6.57 -1.16 8.16
N ILE A 92 5.41 -1.49 7.60
CA ILE A 92 5.30 -1.85 6.17
C ILE A 92 5.80 -0.70 5.29
N MET A 93 5.35 0.53 5.55
CA MET A 93 5.74 1.71 4.77
C MET A 93 7.23 2.04 4.88
N TYR A 94 7.88 1.68 5.99
CA TYR A 94 9.33 1.87 6.18
C TYR A 94 10.15 0.75 5.52
N LEU A 95 9.75 -0.50 5.70
CA LEU A 95 10.48 -1.65 5.17
C LEU A 95 10.31 -1.81 3.65
N PHE A 96 9.13 -1.50 3.14
CA PHE A 96 8.81 -1.69 1.73
C PHE A 96 9.76 -0.96 0.77
N PRO A 97 10.05 0.36 0.95
CA PRO A 97 11.02 1.06 0.10
C PRO A 97 12.44 0.48 0.18
N ALA A 98 12.83 -0.04 1.35
CA ALA A 98 14.15 -0.66 1.51
C ALA A 98 14.26 -1.95 0.69
N ILE A 99 13.24 -2.82 0.76
CA ILE A 99 13.20 -4.08 -0.01
C ILE A 99 13.13 -3.80 -1.52
N VAL A 100 12.28 -2.87 -1.93
CA VAL A 100 12.14 -2.50 -3.34
C VAL A 100 13.39 -1.82 -3.86
N GLY A 101 14.02 -0.95 -3.05
CA GLY A 101 15.27 -0.29 -3.40
C GLY A 101 16.39 -1.28 -3.67
N GLU A 102 16.55 -2.30 -2.85
CA GLU A 102 17.53 -3.36 -3.07
C GLU A 102 17.22 -4.17 -4.34
N ALA A 103 15.97 -4.51 -4.57
CA ALA A 103 15.56 -5.21 -5.79
C ALA A 103 15.81 -4.39 -7.06
N LEU A 104 15.61 -3.07 -7.01
CA LEU A 104 15.83 -2.17 -8.14
C LEU A 104 17.32 -1.90 -8.41
N THR A 105 18.17 -1.88 -7.38
CA THR A 105 19.63 -1.72 -7.56
C THR A 105 20.28 -2.90 -8.26
N ASN A 106 19.75 -4.10 -8.05
CA ASN A 106 20.23 -5.32 -8.69
C ASN A 106 19.58 -5.59 -10.05
N PHE A 107 18.68 -4.69 -10.50
CA PHE A 107 17.96 -4.86 -11.76
C PHE A 107 18.78 -4.36 -12.94
N ASP A 108 18.84 -5.16 -14.03
CA ASP A 108 19.49 -4.76 -15.27
C ASP A 108 18.55 -3.80 -16.06
N TRP A 109 18.89 -2.52 -16.05
CA TRP A 109 18.12 -1.46 -16.72
C TRP A 109 18.13 -1.55 -18.24
N SER A 110 18.86 -2.50 -18.83
CA SER A 110 18.77 -2.79 -20.27
C SER A 110 17.39 -3.34 -20.65
N ASP A 111 16.70 -3.98 -19.70
CA ASP A 111 15.33 -4.51 -19.84
C ASP A 111 14.29 -3.61 -19.15
N TRP A 112 14.05 -2.45 -19.73
CA TRP A 112 13.13 -1.44 -19.21
C TRP A 112 11.67 -1.93 -19.04
N LEU A 113 11.23 -2.89 -19.87
CA LEU A 113 9.91 -3.53 -19.74
C LEU A 113 9.84 -4.35 -18.44
N GLY A 114 10.84 -5.16 -18.18
CA GLY A 114 10.94 -5.94 -16.94
C GLY A 114 10.92 -5.04 -15.70
N GLY A 115 11.68 -3.94 -15.72
CA GLY A 115 11.70 -2.95 -14.63
C GLY A 115 10.33 -2.33 -14.35
N THR A 116 9.60 -1.97 -15.38
CA THR A 116 8.28 -1.36 -15.25
C THR A 116 7.25 -2.34 -14.68
N VAL A 117 7.26 -3.58 -15.15
CA VAL A 117 6.39 -4.65 -14.64
C VAL A 117 6.71 -4.94 -13.18
N LEU A 118 7.98 -5.03 -12.81
CA LEU A 118 8.45 -5.28 -11.45
C LEU A 118 8.03 -4.16 -10.50
N PHE A 119 8.16 -2.90 -10.91
CA PHE A 119 7.71 -1.76 -10.10
C PHE A 119 6.20 -1.77 -9.88
N THR A 120 5.42 -2.10 -10.91
CA THR A 120 3.97 -2.24 -10.78
C THR A 120 3.58 -3.37 -9.85
N PHE A 121 4.24 -4.52 -9.95
CA PHE A 121 4.04 -5.65 -9.07
C PHE A 121 4.26 -5.26 -7.60
N TYR A 122 5.37 -4.59 -7.29
CA TYR A 122 5.64 -4.12 -5.93
C TYR A 122 4.60 -3.11 -5.44
N SER A 123 4.12 -2.21 -6.30
CA SER A 123 3.08 -1.25 -5.93
C SER A 123 1.77 -1.95 -5.54
N VAL A 124 1.37 -2.99 -6.28
CA VAL A 124 0.19 -3.81 -5.96
C VAL A 124 0.39 -4.58 -4.67
N VAL A 125 1.56 -5.19 -4.47
CA VAL A 125 1.90 -5.90 -3.23
C VAL A 125 1.81 -4.98 -2.01
N LEU A 126 2.32 -3.76 -2.09
CA LEU A 126 2.19 -2.76 -1.02
C LEU A 126 0.72 -2.48 -0.69
N CYS A 127 -0.12 -2.27 -1.69
CA CYS A 127 -1.54 -2.03 -1.49
C CYS A 127 -2.20 -3.21 -0.77
N VAL A 128 -1.93 -4.44 -1.20
CA VAL A 128 -2.45 -5.67 -0.57
C VAL A 128 -1.98 -5.77 0.88
N LEU A 129 -0.71 -5.52 1.19
CA LEU A 129 -0.17 -5.57 2.54
C LEU A 129 -0.85 -4.55 3.48
N VAL A 130 -1.10 -3.33 2.99
CA VAL A 130 -1.82 -2.30 3.75
C VAL A 130 -3.26 -2.74 4.04
N PHE A 131 -3.96 -3.34 3.07
CA PHE A 131 -5.29 -3.90 3.29
C PHE A 131 -5.29 -5.07 4.27
N MET A 132 -4.32 -5.98 4.18
CA MET A 132 -4.18 -7.13 5.07
C MET A 132 -3.80 -6.75 6.51
N SER A 133 -3.20 -5.58 6.73
CA SER A 133 -2.80 -5.09 8.06
C SER A 133 -3.96 -5.10 9.07
N ASN A 134 -5.18 -4.87 8.62
CA ASN A 134 -6.38 -4.95 9.46
C ASN A 134 -6.61 -6.36 10.04
N GLY A 135 -6.41 -7.39 9.23
CA GLY A 135 -6.53 -8.79 9.66
C GLY A 135 -5.42 -9.21 10.62
N ILE A 136 -4.22 -8.71 10.42
CA ILE A 136 -3.04 -9.03 11.25
C ILE A 136 -3.22 -8.47 12.66
N SER A 137 -3.61 -7.20 12.80
CA SER A 137 -3.78 -6.58 14.12
C SER A 137 -4.90 -7.23 14.94
N LYS A 138 -6.00 -7.66 14.30
CA LYS A 138 -7.06 -8.44 14.97
C LYS A 138 -6.56 -9.79 15.47
N LYS A 139 -5.74 -10.49 14.70
CA LYS A 139 -5.15 -11.77 15.10
C LYS A 139 -4.16 -11.63 16.27
N ILE A 140 -3.34 -10.56 16.28
CA ILE A 140 -2.38 -10.31 17.37
C ILE A 140 -3.09 -10.07 18.70
N LEU A 141 -4.24 -9.41 18.70
CA LEU A 141 -5.01 -9.11 19.90
C LEU A 141 -5.92 -10.25 20.36
N GLY A 142 -5.98 -11.36 19.61
CA GLY A 142 -6.83 -12.50 19.97
C GLY A 142 -8.33 -12.13 20.03
N SER A 143 -8.73 -11.01 19.42
CA SER A 143 -10.14 -10.66 19.32
C SER A 143 -10.80 -11.52 18.27
N VAL A 144 -11.49 -12.52 18.73
CA VAL A 144 -12.45 -13.30 17.95
C VAL A 144 -13.65 -12.43 17.59
#